data_399a6755d99d7d6f3fd10a409bac71d5
#
_entry.id   399a6755d99d7d6f3fd10a409bac71d5
#
_cell.length_a   1.000
_cell.length_b   1.000
_cell.length_c   1.000
_cell.angle_alpha   90.00
_cell.angle_beta   90.00
_cell.angle_gamma   90.00
#
_symmetry.space_group_name_H-M   'P 1'
#
loop_
_entity.id
_entity.type
_entity.pdbx_description
1 polymer ?
#
loop_
_entity_poly.entity_id
_entity_poly.type
_entity_poly.pdbx_seq_one_letter_code
_entity_poly.pdbx_strand_id
1 'polypeptide(L)'
;KLIEEKWLTLVDETSVSRVGSLHGLKKGSGAGKRPSVMIATHMDAIGMMVSSIEAGFPHITGIGGIDVRVLPGAQVIVHASNGEELPAVIAMPPARNLPEGEGDGVVGMKHLLVDTGLTQREVARKVISLGEAPGSRVSEFSGA
;
A
#
# COMPACT_ATOMS: atom_id res chain seq x y z
N LYS A 1 16.54 5.27 -10.74
CA LYS A 1 16.69 6.64 -11.32
C LYS A 1 16.37 7.72 -10.30
N LEU A 2 15.10 7.95 -9.87
CA LEU A 2 14.76 9.09 -9.00
C LEU A 2 15.54 9.13 -7.68
N ILE A 3 15.64 8.01 -6.96
CA ILE A 3 16.39 7.92 -5.71
C ILE A 3 17.88 8.06 -5.98
N GLU A 4 18.39 7.42 -7.00
CA GLU A 4 19.79 7.50 -7.41
C GLU A 4 20.20 8.95 -7.71
N GLU A 5 19.41 9.68 -8.48
CA GLU A 5 19.63 11.10 -8.78
C GLU A 5 19.72 11.96 -7.52
N LYS A 6 18.84 11.70 -6.53
CA LYS A 6 18.91 12.38 -5.24
C LYS A 6 20.14 12.00 -4.42
N TRP A 7 20.61 10.77 -4.53
CA TRP A 7 21.75 10.30 -3.77
C TRP A 7 23.10 10.76 -4.33
N LEU A 8 23.20 11.00 -5.65
CA LEU A 8 24.44 11.45 -6.28
C LEU A 8 25.04 12.72 -5.63
N THR A 9 24.24 13.56 -5.01
CA THR A 9 24.72 14.74 -4.27
C THR A 9 25.05 14.49 -2.82
N LEU A 10 24.68 13.34 -2.27
CA LEU A 10 24.78 13.02 -0.85
C LEU A 10 25.88 11.99 -0.54
N VAL A 11 26.20 11.14 -1.49
CA VAL A 11 27.15 10.02 -1.34
C VAL A 11 28.35 10.17 -2.27
N ASP A 12 29.42 9.47 -1.97
CA ASP A 12 30.65 9.54 -2.77
C ASP A 12 30.65 8.50 -3.90
N GLU A 13 29.92 7.40 -3.73
CA GLU A 13 29.83 6.32 -4.72
C GLU A 13 28.40 5.73 -4.71
N THR A 14 27.90 5.36 -5.89
CA THR A 14 26.65 4.60 -6.05
C THR A 14 26.88 3.33 -6.83
N SER A 15 26.12 2.29 -6.51
CA SER A 15 26.12 1.04 -7.27
C SER A 15 24.76 0.36 -7.17
N VAL A 16 24.44 -0.47 -8.16
CA VAL A 16 23.20 -1.26 -8.17
C VAL A 16 23.58 -2.73 -8.13
N SER A 17 22.99 -3.47 -7.20
CA SER A 17 23.21 -4.90 -7.10
C SER A 17 22.51 -5.68 -8.20
N ARG A 18 22.85 -6.96 -8.36
CA ARG A 18 22.22 -7.86 -9.34
C ARG A 18 20.71 -8.06 -9.10
N VAL A 19 20.25 -7.85 -7.89
CA VAL A 19 18.80 -7.94 -7.51
C VAL A 19 18.11 -6.58 -7.49
N GLY A 20 18.78 -5.52 -8.00
CA GLY A 20 18.18 -4.19 -8.15
C GLY A 20 18.28 -3.27 -6.93
N SER A 21 18.95 -3.68 -5.85
CA SER A 21 19.16 -2.80 -4.69
C SER A 21 20.14 -1.68 -5.05
N LEU A 22 19.76 -0.43 -4.74
CA LEU A 22 20.64 0.73 -4.89
C LEU A 22 21.49 0.87 -3.62
N HIS A 23 22.79 0.97 -3.78
CA HIS A 23 23.74 1.23 -2.70
C HIS A 23 24.35 2.62 -2.86
N GLY A 24 24.50 3.33 -1.77
CA GLY A 24 25.24 4.58 -1.68
C GLY A 24 26.30 4.50 -0.60
N LEU A 25 27.54 4.79 -0.94
CA LEU A 25 28.64 4.84 0.01
C LEU A 25 29.02 6.29 0.30
N LYS A 26 29.00 6.66 1.58
CA LYS A 26 29.55 7.91 2.08
C LYS A 26 30.79 7.64 2.91
N LYS A 27 31.93 8.14 2.45
CA LYS A 27 33.19 7.97 3.15
C LYS A 27 33.28 8.94 4.33
N GLY A 28 33.66 8.43 5.49
CA GLY A 28 33.91 9.28 6.66
C GLY A 28 35.21 10.10 6.49
N SER A 29 35.29 11.23 7.17
CA SER A 29 36.45 12.14 7.13
C SER A 29 37.58 11.81 8.10
N GLY A 30 37.40 10.87 9.04
CA GLY A 30 38.41 10.52 10.06
C GLY A 30 39.63 9.83 9.48
N ALA A 31 40.78 10.01 10.10
CA ALA A 31 42.01 9.26 9.81
C ALA A 31 42.06 7.93 10.60
N GLY A 32 42.60 6.88 9.98
CA GLY A 32 42.78 5.57 10.60
C GLY A 32 41.63 4.61 10.36
N LYS A 33 41.52 3.58 11.21
CA LYS A 33 40.47 2.54 11.08
C LYS A 33 39.10 3.15 11.42
N ARG A 34 38.21 3.16 10.45
CA ARG A 34 36.87 3.72 10.58
C ARG A 34 35.83 2.60 10.74
N PRO A 35 34.92 2.70 11.71
CA PRO A 35 33.77 1.82 11.75
C PRO A 35 32.85 2.12 10.57
N SER A 36 32.15 1.11 10.08
CA SER A 36 31.12 1.27 9.06
C SER A 36 29.74 1.10 9.68
N VAL A 37 28.81 1.92 9.22
CA VAL A 37 27.38 1.81 9.56
C VAL A 37 26.62 1.58 8.26
N MET A 38 25.74 0.60 8.24
CA MET A 38 24.86 0.33 7.13
C MET A 38 23.43 0.74 7.53
N ILE A 39 22.83 1.59 6.73
CA ILE A 39 21.39 1.93 6.82
C ILE A 39 20.71 1.22 5.66
N ALA A 40 19.78 0.31 5.97
CA ALA A 40 19.02 -0.43 4.97
C ALA A 40 17.53 -0.05 5.08
N THR A 41 16.93 0.26 3.95
CA THR A 41 15.51 0.59 3.85
C THR A 41 14.94 0.05 2.54
N HIS A 42 13.62 -0.19 2.51
CA HIS A 42 12.94 -0.55 1.26
C HIS A 42 12.55 0.71 0.47
N MET A 43 12.39 0.55 -0.85
CA MET A 43 12.02 1.63 -1.77
C MET A 43 10.56 1.55 -2.24
N ASP A 44 9.92 0.41 -2.02
CA ASP A 44 8.51 0.19 -2.31
C ASP A 44 7.64 0.69 -1.14
N ALA A 45 6.43 1.09 -1.46
CA ALA A 45 5.43 1.45 -0.46
C ALA A 45 4.64 0.21 -0.02
N ILE A 46 4.30 0.13 1.26
CA ILE A 46 3.23 -0.75 1.72
C ILE A 46 1.90 -0.24 1.17
N GLY A 47 0.95 -1.12 1.01
CA GLY A 47 -0.36 -0.75 0.48
C GLY A 47 -1.33 -1.92 0.50
N MET A 48 -2.44 -1.75 -0.17
CA MET A 48 -3.47 -2.78 -0.28
C MET A 48 -3.80 -3.02 -1.74
N MET A 49 -4.33 -4.18 -2.03
CA MET A 49 -4.81 -4.56 -3.36
C MET A 49 -6.24 -5.07 -3.24
N VAL A 50 -7.06 -4.76 -4.22
CA VAL A 50 -8.41 -5.32 -4.32
C VAL A 50 -8.29 -6.81 -4.61
N SER A 51 -8.84 -7.65 -3.74
CA SER A 51 -8.83 -9.11 -3.86
C SER A 51 -10.10 -9.64 -4.51
N SER A 52 -11.23 -9.02 -4.23
CA SER A 52 -12.54 -9.34 -4.82
C SER A 52 -13.47 -8.13 -4.76
N ILE A 53 -14.61 -8.22 -5.44
CA ILE A 53 -15.69 -7.23 -5.31
C ILE A 53 -16.99 -8.00 -5.06
N GLU A 54 -17.62 -7.74 -3.95
CA GLU A 54 -18.86 -8.39 -3.55
C GLU A 54 -19.94 -7.34 -3.29
N ALA A 55 -21.09 -7.51 -3.90
CA ALA A 55 -22.22 -6.57 -3.79
C ALA A 55 -21.85 -5.10 -4.07
N GLY A 56 -20.82 -4.85 -4.86
CA GLY A 56 -20.34 -3.50 -5.17
C GLY A 56 -19.28 -2.93 -4.22
N PHE A 57 -18.87 -3.70 -3.22
CA PHE A 57 -17.80 -3.31 -2.30
C PHE A 57 -16.51 -4.06 -2.63
N PRO A 58 -15.41 -3.35 -2.92
CA PRO A 58 -14.10 -3.97 -3.02
C PRO A 58 -13.65 -4.52 -1.67
N HIS A 59 -13.21 -5.76 -1.66
CA HIS A 59 -12.47 -6.38 -0.56
C HIS A 59 -10.98 -6.22 -0.79
N ILE A 60 -10.20 -6.12 0.27
CA ILE A 60 -8.78 -5.81 0.21
C ILE A 60 -7.91 -6.89 0.83
N THR A 61 -6.70 -6.99 0.31
CA THR A 61 -5.61 -7.75 0.91
C THR A 61 -4.38 -6.85 1.08
N GLY A 62 -3.61 -7.08 2.14
CA GLY A 62 -2.42 -6.27 2.42
C GLY A 62 -1.23 -6.63 1.55
N ILE A 63 -0.43 -5.63 1.19
CA ILE A 63 0.89 -5.75 0.60
C ILE A 63 1.88 -5.16 1.59
N GLY A 64 2.70 -6.00 2.21
CA GLY A 64 3.58 -5.60 3.30
C GLY A 64 2.89 -5.59 4.67
N GLY A 65 3.54 -4.97 5.65
CA GLY A 65 3.06 -4.94 7.04
C GLY A 65 2.07 -3.81 7.29
N ILE A 66 0.79 -4.13 7.27
CA ILE A 66 -0.29 -3.18 7.57
C ILE A 66 -0.93 -3.56 8.91
N ASP A 67 -1.05 -2.59 9.80
CA ASP A 67 -1.80 -2.77 11.03
C ASP A 67 -3.30 -2.60 10.75
N VAL A 68 -4.02 -3.71 10.75
CA VAL A 68 -5.45 -3.73 10.45
C VAL A 68 -6.29 -2.90 11.43
N ARG A 69 -5.79 -2.63 12.63
CA ARG A 69 -6.50 -1.87 13.68
C ARG A 69 -6.73 -0.41 13.31
N VAL A 70 -5.88 0.16 12.46
CA VAL A 70 -5.98 1.57 12.05
C VAL A 70 -6.75 1.77 10.75
N LEU A 71 -7.15 0.69 10.10
CA LEU A 71 -7.84 0.75 8.82
C LEU A 71 -9.31 1.19 8.89
N PRO A 72 -10.14 0.73 9.86
CA PRO A 72 -11.54 1.15 9.90
C PRO A 72 -11.71 2.67 9.99
N GLY A 73 -12.41 3.27 9.04
CA GLY A 73 -12.59 4.71 8.92
C GLY A 73 -11.46 5.44 8.18
N ALA A 74 -10.38 4.75 7.79
CA ALA A 74 -9.31 5.36 7.03
C ALA A 74 -9.80 5.79 5.64
N GLN A 75 -9.42 7.00 5.24
CA GLN A 75 -9.61 7.49 3.87
C GLN A 75 -8.54 6.90 2.97
N VAL A 76 -8.94 6.40 1.84
CA VAL A 76 -8.04 5.73 0.89
C VAL A 76 -8.37 6.15 -0.54
N ILE A 77 -7.44 5.88 -1.44
CA ILE A 77 -7.64 6.03 -2.88
C ILE A 77 -7.57 4.65 -3.53
N VAL A 78 -8.62 4.31 -4.25
CA VAL A 78 -8.63 3.13 -5.13
C VAL A 78 -8.12 3.56 -6.51
N HIS A 79 -6.95 3.07 -6.88
CA HIS A 79 -6.37 3.27 -8.21
C HIS A 79 -6.97 2.23 -9.17
N ALA A 80 -7.91 2.66 -9.97
CA ALA A 80 -8.56 1.81 -10.95
C ALA A 80 -7.60 1.45 -12.11
N SER A 81 -7.87 0.36 -12.81
CA SER A 81 -7.04 -0.13 -13.91
C SER A 81 -6.97 0.84 -15.11
N ASN A 82 -7.95 1.71 -15.26
CA ASN A 82 -7.98 2.78 -16.29
C ASN A 82 -7.18 4.03 -15.90
N GLY A 83 -6.53 4.04 -14.72
CA GLY A 83 -5.78 5.19 -14.19
C GLY A 83 -6.64 6.19 -13.42
N GLU A 84 -7.95 5.94 -13.25
CA GLU A 84 -8.82 6.78 -12.43
C GLU A 84 -8.52 6.56 -10.94
N GLU A 85 -8.52 7.64 -10.18
CA GLU A 85 -8.36 7.63 -8.72
C GLU A 85 -9.72 7.86 -8.07
N LEU A 86 -10.17 6.88 -7.29
CA LEU A 86 -11.47 6.91 -6.62
C LEU A 86 -11.28 7.10 -5.12
N PRO A 87 -11.65 8.25 -4.56
CA PRO A 87 -11.70 8.44 -3.12
C PRO A 87 -12.64 7.43 -2.49
N ALA A 88 -12.24 6.87 -1.37
CA ALA A 88 -12.99 5.83 -0.68
C ALA A 88 -12.71 5.84 0.83
N VAL A 89 -13.52 5.11 1.59
CA VAL A 89 -13.33 4.90 3.03
C VAL A 89 -13.32 3.41 3.31
N ILE A 90 -12.44 2.98 4.18
CA ILE A 90 -12.47 1.60 4.66
C ILE A 90 -13.57 1.46 5.71
N ALA A 91 -14.58 0.66 5.38
CA ALA A 91 -15.71 0.38 6.23
C ALA A 91 -15.54 -0.97 6.94
N MET A 92 -15.99 -1.03 8.17
CA MET A 92 -16.08 -2.25 8.97
C MET A 92 -17.57 -2.62 9.08
N PRO A 93 -17.96 -3.86 8.74
CA PRO A 93 -19.32 -4.32 8.94
C PRO A 93 -19.67 -4.35 10.44
N PRO A 94 -20.93 -4.13 10.81
CA PRO A 94 -21.35 -4.25 12.20
C PRO A 94 -21.14 -5.68 12.71
N ALA A 95 -20.83 -5.83 14.02
CA ALA A 95 -20.49 -7.12 14.65
C ALA A 95 -21.51 -8.25 14.36
N ARG A 96 -22.81 -7.91 14.29
CA ARG A 96 -23.86 -8.87 13.94
C ARG A 96 -23.77 -9.50 12.54
N ASN A 97 -23.00 -8.89 11.66
CA ASN A 97 -22.78 -9.36 10.29
C ASN A 97 -21.46 -10.11 10.12
N LEU A 98 -20.69 -10.21 11.22
CA LEU A 98 -19.45 -10.98 11.24
C LEU A 98 -19.72 -12.41 11.70
N PRO A 99 -18.89 -13.38 11.31
CA PRO A 99 -18.95 -14.73 11.87
C PRO A 99 -18.82 -14.73 13.39
N GLU A 100 -19.40 -15.74 14.04
CA GLU A 100 -19.35 -15.91 15.50
C GLU A 100 -17.88 -15.90 15.98
N GLY A 101 -17.61 -15.09 17.01
CA GLY A 101 -16.28 -14.91 17.59
C GLY A 101 -15.36 -13.92 16.83
N GLU A 102 -15.70 -13.46 15.65
CA GLU A 102 -14.89 -12.49 14.89
C GLU A 102 -15.28 -11.03 15.17
N GLY A 103 -16.32 -10.78 15.93
CA GLY A 103 -16.77 -9.45 16.35
C GLY A 103 -16.22 -8.96 17.69
N ASP A 104 -15.56 -9.82 18.47
CA ASP A 104 -15.13 -9.54 19.85
C ASP A 104 -13.67 -9.05 19.95
N GLY A 105 -13.16 -8.40 18.93
CA GLY A 105 -11.77 -7.95 18.93
C GLY A 105 -11.40 -7.17 17.69
N VAL A 106 -10.16 -7.34 17.25
CA VAL A 106 -9.69 -6.72 16.01
C VAL A 106 -10.28 -7.48 14.83
N VAL A 107 -11.12 -6.80 14.07
CA VAL A 107 -11.74 -7.38 12.86
C VAL A 107 -10.66 -7.62 11.81
N GLY A 108 -10.59 -8.85 11.31
CA GLY A 108 -9.60 -9.22 10.29
C GLY A 108 -9.81 -8.46 8.97
N MET A 109 -8.72 -8.19 8.26
CA MET A 109 -8.74 -7.47 6.96
C MET A 109 -9.72 -8.07 5.95
N LYS A 110 -9.90 -9.39 5.95
CA LYS A 110 -10.85 -10.11 5.08
C LYS A 110 -12.31 -9.66 5.20
N HIS A 111 -12.67 -9.01 6.31
CA HIS A 111 -14.01 -8.48 6.56
C HIS A 111 -14.13 -6.98 6.31
N LEU A 112 -13.02 -6.29 6.07
CA LEU A 112 -13.05 -4.88 5.76
C LEU A 112 -13.48 -4.68 4.31
N LEU A 113 -14.26 -3.63 4.09
CA LEU A 113 -14.82 -3.25 2.81
C LEU A 113 -14.29 -1.88 2.43
N VAL A 114 -14.17 -1.61 1.14
CA VAL A 114 -13.86 -0.27 0.64
C VAL A 114 -15.14 0.33 0.09
N ASP A 115 -15.60 1.40 0.71
CA ASP A 115 -16.78 2.15 0.26
C ASP A 115 -16.32 3.33 -0.60
N THR A 116 -16.59 3.27 -1.88
CA THR A 116 -16.29 4.32 -2.86
C THR A 116 -17.44 5.30 -3.04
N GLY A 117 -18.58 5.11 -2.37
CA GLY A 117 -19.81 5.88 -2.58
C GLY A 117 -20.47 5.63 -3.95
N LEU A 118 -19.94 4.71 -4.75
CA LEU A 118 -20.46 4.38 -6.07
C LEU A 118 -21.46 3.23 -6.01
N THR A 119 -22.39 3.18 -6.98
CA THR A 119 -23.27 2.03 -7.13
C THR A 119 -22.49 0.78 -7.56
N GLN A 120 -23.03 -0.40 -7.26
CA GLN A 120 -22.44 -1.68 -7.67
C GLN A 120 -22.07 -1.72 -9.16
N ARG A 121 -22.92 -1.16 -10.03
CA ARG A 121 -22.69 -1.12 -11.47
C ARG A 121 -21.51 -0.21 -11.84
N GLU A 122 -21.34 0.91 -11.14
CA GLU A 122 -20.24 1.84 -11.36
C GLU A 122 -18.92 1.27 -10.85
N VAL A 123 -18.91 0.64 -9.67
CA VAL A 123 -17.74 -0.08 -9.15
C VAL A 123 -17.31 -1.16 -10.13
N ALA A 124 -18.24 -1.98 -10.62
CA ALA A 124 -17.93 -3.02 -11.60
C ALA A 124 -17.32 -2.44 -12.89
N ARG A 125 -17.81 -1.28 -13.36
CA ARG A 125 -17.25 -0.63 -14.56
C ARG A 125 -15.87 -0.01 -14.32
N LYS A 126 -15.64 0.63 -13.19
CA LYS A 126 -14.45 1.42 -12.93
C LYS A 126 -13.30 0.59 -12.34
N VAL A 127 -13.62 -0.35 -11.46
CA VAL A 127 -12.61 -1.17 -10.76
C VAL A 127 -12.33 -2.48 -11.50
N ILE A 128 -13.37 -3.06 -12.17
CA ILE A 128 -13.23 -4.32 -12.92
C ILE A 128 -13.04 -4.06 -14.43
N SER A 129 -13.40 -2.85 -14.94
CA SER A 129 -13.41 -2.64 -16.38
C SER A 129 -12.02 -2.75 -16.95
N LEU A 130 -11.85 -3.82 -17.56
CA LEU A 130 -10.95 -4.28 -18.57
C LEU A 130 -10.42 -5.69 -18.24
N GLY A 131 -11.38 -6.60 -17.99
CA GLY A 131 -11.22 -7.98 -18.40
C GLY A 131 -10.09 -8.80 -17.81
N GLU A 132 -9.42 -8.38 -16.76
CA GLU A 132 -8.44 -9.24 -16.11
C GLU A 132 -8.17 -8.80 -14.67
N ALA A 133 -8.44 -9.73 -13.76
CA ALA A 133 -7.83 -9.95 -12.46
C ALA A 133 -7.84 -8.85 -11.37
N PRO A 134 -7.91 -9.26 -10.12
CA PRO A 134 -7.69 -8.40 -8.96
C PRO A 134 -6.29 -7.74 -9.05
N GLY A 135 -6.24 -6.43 -9.19
CA GLY A 135 -4.99 -5.71 -9.38
C GLY A 135 -5.07 -4.21 -9.10
N SER A 136 -6.27 -3.69 -8.88
CA SER A 136 -6.42 -2.30 -8.46
C SER A 136 -5.79 -2.10 -7.08
N ARG A 137 -4.90 -1.13 -6.98
CA ARG A 137 -4.24 -0.79 -5.72
C ARG A 137 -5.11 0.13 -4.88
N VAL A 138 -4.98 0.00 -3.59
CA VAL A 138 -5.56 0.92 -2.61
C VAL A 138 -4.41 1.52 -1.80
N SER A 139 -4.29 2.83 -1.81
CA SER A 139 -3.30 3.56 -1.04
C SER A 139 -3.97 4.41 0.02
N GLU A 140 -3.29 4.64 1.11
CA GLU A 140 -3.74 5.58 2.14
C GLU A 140 -3.73 6.99 1.56
N PHE A 141 -4.79 7.75 1.81
CA PHE A 141 -4.86 9.17 1.49
C PHE A 141 -4.13 9.94 2.58
N SER A 142 -2.90 10.30 2.34
CA SER A 142 -2.22 11.31 3.16
C SER A 142 -2.76 12.68 2.76
N GLY A 143 -3.84 13.11 3.39
CA GLY A 143 -4.29 14.48 3.30
C GLY A 143 -3.17 15.41 3.77
N ALA A 144 -2.80 16.37 2.93
CA ALA A 144 -1.89 17.45 3.28
C ALA A 144 -2.54 18.38 4.31
#